data_ce4193d315a01d05c18b21fefe06300d
#
_entry.id   ce4193d315a01d05c18b21fefe06300d
#
_cell.length_a   1.000
_cell.length_b   1.000
_cell.length_c   1.000
_cell.angle_alpha   90.00
_cell.angle_beta   90.00
_cell.angle_gamma   90.00
#
_symmetry.space_group_name_H-M   'P 1'
#
loop_
_entity.id
_entity.type
_entity.pdbx_description
1 polymer ?
#
loop_
_entity_poly.entity_id
_entity_poly.type
_entity_poly.pdbx_seq_one_letter_code
_entity_poly.pdbx_strand_id
1 'polypeptide(L)'
;FPELKINKAAASAFNFILAVTSNGSTVSENSANAISIYEEFRDYLPNGRYGNSPPGVDQFLYRMPIKGFGAETPAMKHAFKTWNLNVQEYGIDRFLKFLETNWRVGDLKKAGWNVSGELVDTVMPGSVVFGSKIGGGFFSNLEGRFDNLTMDLWFMRTWGRLTGSLILDQSPKTAKKQRDDFRKTLENITTQDLRDMGLDISSIVGETNRLDTLPENKLLELADKMRRLDAGLGHPREEALLEIWEQGASAYAPVRIQPKKQAGLLEKFAKKGIDIQQAAKIIPALQKGKTLSSAQGDILKQPAGGGHRKFMREATQAGLDMLQENGIDLELADMQALV
;
A
#
# COMPACT_ATOMS: atom_id res chain seq x y z
N PHE A 1 -9.91 28.05 -1.08
CA PHE A 1 -11.25 27.39 -1.04
C PHE A 1 -12.09 28.03 0.09
N PRO A 2 -12.67 29.21 -0.12
CA PRO A 2 -13.46 29.88 0.92
C PRO A 2 -14.71 29.09 1.35
N GLU A 3 -15.26 28.28 0.44
CA GLU A 3 -16.42 27.43 0.71
C GLU A 3 -16.18 26.40 1.83
N LEU A 4 -14.96 25.98 2.08
CA LEU A 4 -14.63 25.03 3.16
C LEU A 4 -14.93 25.61 4.56
N LYS A 5 -15.00 26.93 4.69
CA LYS A 5 -15.34 27.59 5.97
C LYS A 5 -16.83 27.67 6.24
N ILE A 6 -17.66 27.61 5.20
CA ILE A 6 -19.11 27.89 5.29
C ILE A 6 -19.99 26.70 4.86
N ASN A 7 -19.44 25.74 4.16
CA ASN A 7 -20.16 24.55 3.67
C ASN A 7 -19.54 23.29 4.29
N LYS A 8 -20.21 22.74 5.30
CA LYS A 8 -19.77 21.52 6.00
C LYS A 8 -19.56 20.36 5.03
N ALA A 9 -20.45 20.18 4.06
CA ALA A 9 -20.37 19.07 3.11
C ALA A 9 -19.14 19.21 2.20
N ALA A 10 -18.80 20.42 1.78
CA ALA A 10 -17.58 20.70 1.03
C ALA A 10 -16.32 20.44 1.86
N ALA A 11 -16.32 20.84 3.13
CA ALA A 11 -15.22 20.59 4.05
C ALA A 11 -14.99 19.08 4.29
N SER A 12 -16.07 18.35 4.59
CA SER A 12 -16.00 16.88 4.76
C SER A 12 -15.56 16.17 3.48
N ALA A 13 -15.99 16.65 2.31
CA ALA A 13 -15.52 16.11 1.03
C ALA A 13 -14.02 16.33 0.83
N PHE A 14 -13.50 17.51 1.17
CA PHE A 14 -12.06 17.79 1.13
C PHE A 14 -11.29 16.90 2.10
N ASN A 15 -11.75 16.77 3.34
CA ASN A 15 -11.15 15.87 4.33
C ASN A 15 -11.15 14.41 3.87
N PHE A 16 -12.24 13.97 3.24
CA PHE A 16 -12.33 12.63 2.65
C PHE A 16 -11.32 12.44 1.51
N ILE A 17 -11.20 13.39 0.60
CA ILE A 17 -10.23 13.35 -0.49
C ILE A 17 -8.81 13.27 0.09
N LEU A 18 -8.48 14.14 1.06
CA LEU A 18 -7.17 14.16 1.71
C LEU A 18 -6.85 12.82 2.40
N ALA A 19 -7.84 12.21 3.07
CA ALA A 19 -7.67 10.92 3.70
C ALA A 19 -7.42 9.80 2.67
N VAL A 20 -8.18 9.76 1.59
CA VAL A 20 -8.09 8.71 0.55
C VAL A 20 -6.78 8.81 -0.23
N THR A 21 -6.32 10.02 -0.55
CA THR A 21 -5.07 10.25 -1.31
C THR A 21 -3.80 10.06 -0.49
N SER A 22 -3.91 9.98 0.84
CA SER A 22 -2.76 9.75 1.74
C SER A 22 -2.10 8.38 1.59
N ASN A 23 -2.77 7.45 0.93
CA ASN A 23 -2.31 6.06 0.87
C ASN A 23 -1.12 5.86 -0.07
N GLY A 24 0.08 5.82 0.50
CA GLY A 24 1.35 5.63 -0.21
C GLY A 24 1.97 6.91 -0.77
N SER A 25 1.43 8.08 -0.42
CA SER A 25 1.94 9.40 -0.82
C SER A 25 2.77 10.03 0.31
N THR A 26 3.73 10.87 -0.05
CA THR A 26 4.34 11.81 0.89
C THR A 26 3.33 12.91 1.27
N VAL A 27 3.59 13.67 2.33
CA VAL A 27 2.68 14.73 2.79
C VAL A 27 2.45 15.78 1.69
N SER A 28 3.51 16.20 0.99
CA SER A 28 3.42 17.17 -0.11
C SER A 28 2.65 16.62 -1.32
N GLU A 29 2.89 15.38 -1.72
CA GLU A 29 2.14 14.71 -2.80
C GLU A 29 0.68 14.54 -2.43
N ASN A 30 0.39 14.14 -1.17
CA ASN A 30 -0.97 13.98 -0.69
C ASN A 30 -1.74 15.32 -0.77
N SER A 31 -1.14 16.39 -0.28
CA SER A 31 -1.74 17.74 -0.32
C SER A 31 -1.99 18.21 -1.75
N ALA A 32 -1.01 18.04 -2.64
CA ALA A 32 -1.16 18.41 -4.06
C ALA A 32 -2.27 17.60 -4.76
N ASN A 33 -2.31 16.29 -4.53
CA ASN A 33 -3.34 15.42 -5.07
C ASN A 33 -4.73 15.79 -4.54
N ALA A 34 -4.85 16.05 -3.23
CA ALA A 34 -6.11 16.41 -2.62
C ALA A 34 -6.65 17.75 -3.15
N ILE A 35 -5.77 18.76 -3.31
CA ILE A 35 -6.13 20.06 -3.88
C ILE A 35 -6.62 19.88 -5.33
N SER A 36 -5.87 19.16 -6.15
CA SER A 36 -6.23 18.93 -7.56
C SER A 36 -7.58 18.22 -7.71
N ILE A 37 -7.82 17.19 -6.91
CA ILE A 37 -9.10 16.45 -6.92
C ILE A 37 -10.24 17.35 -6.41
N TYR A 38 -9.98 18.13 -5.39
CA TYR A 38 -11.00 19.02 -4.85
C TYR A 38 -11.36 20.15 -5.83
N GLU A 39 -10.43 20.66 -6.61
CA GLU A 39 -10.72 21.63 -7.68
C GLU A 39 -11.73 21.09 -8.69
N GLU A 40 -11.62 19.83 -9.08
CA GLU A 40 -12.63 19.17 -9.93
C GLU A 40 -13.94 18.89 -9.17
N PHE A 41 -13.85 18.51 -7.88
CA PHE A 41 -15.02 18.30 -7.03
C PHE A 41 -15.89 19.55 -6.92
N ARG A 42 -15.31 20.76 -6.93
CA ARG A 42 -16.04 22.04 -6.89
C ARG A 42 -17.08 22.18 -8.00
N ASP A 43 -16.87 21.54 -9.15
CA ASP A 43 -17.82 21.52 -10.25
C ASP A 43 -19.14 20.80 -9.87
N TYR A 44 -19.12 19.96 -8.86
CA TYR A 44 -20.28 19.21 -8.34
C TYR A 44 -20.91 19.85 -7.09
N LEU A 45 -20.42 20.99 -6.65
CA LEU A 45 -21.09 21.77 -5.60
C LEU A 45 -22.36 22.45 -6.15
N PRO A 46 -23.30 22.87 -5.29
CA PRO A 46 -24.56 23.50 -5.72
C PRO A 46 -24.38 24.68 -6.69
N ASN A 47 -23.29 25.42 -6.57
CA ASN A 47 -22.94 26.56 -7.44
C ASN A 47 -21.90 26.21 -8.50
N GLY A 48 -21.50 24.94 -8.62
CA GLY A 48 -20.53 24.48 -9.58
C GLY A 48 -21.14 24.18 -10.96
N ARG A 49 -20.30 23.75 -11.92
CA ARG A 49 -20.71 23.48 -13.29
C ARG A 49 -21.88 22.48 -13.37
N TYR A 50 -21.81 21.39 -12.61
CA TYR A 50 -22.82 20.34 -12.61
C TYR A 50 -23.91 20.58 -11.56
N GLY A 51 -23.66 21.41 -10.55
CA GLY A 51 -24.63 21.76 -9.51
C GLY A 51 -25.72 22.73 -10.00
N ASN A 52 -25.49 23.44 -11.09
CA ASN A 52 -26.46 24.32 -11.74
C ASN A 52 -27.32 23.59 -12.81
N SER A 53 -27.34 22.27 -12.80
CA SER A 53 -28.16 21.46 -13.69
C SER A 53 -29.66 21.72 -13.44
N PRO A 54 -30.55 21.46 -14.45
CA PRO A 54 -31.98 21.70 -14.31
C PRO A 54 -32.59 20.98 -13.10
N PRO A 55 -33.68 21.48 -12.53
CA PRO A 55 -34.37 20.85 -11.41
C PRO A 55 -34.64 19.37 -11.70
N GLY A 56 -34.26 18.46 -10.80
CA GLY A 56 -34.37 17.01 -10.94
C GLY A 56 -33.06 16.28 -11.25
N VAL A 57 -31.94 16.98 -11.33
CA VAL A 57 -30.60 16.39 -11.56
C VAL A 57 -29.68 16.54 -10.33
N ASP A 58 -30.24 16.48 -9.14
CA ASP A 58 -29.49 16.49 -7.85
C ASP A 58 -28.50 15.33 -7.73
N GLN A 59 -28.59 14.35 -8.61
CA GLN A 59 -27.70 13.19 -8.67
C GLN A 59 -26.21 13.53 -8.92
N PHE A 60 -25.90 14.76 -9.30
CA PHE A 60 -24.52 15.21 -9.51
C PHE A 60 -23.95 16.02 -8.35
N LEU A 61 -24.78 16.49 -7.42
CA LEU A 61 -24.33 17.28 -6.29
C LEU A 61 -23.39 16.48 -5.38
N TYR A 62 -22.30 17.10 -4.98
CA TYR A 62 -21.29 16.54 -4.06
C TYR A 62 -20.64 15.23 -4.52
N ARG A 63 -20.57 14.98 -5.83
CA ARG A 63 -19.92 13.79 -6.39
C ARG A 63 -18.41 13.94 -6.44
N MET A 64 -17.73 12.83 -6.12
CA MET A 64 -16.30 12.73 -6.34
C MET A 64 -16.00 12.52 -7.83
N PRO A 65 -14.99 13.21 -8.39
CA PRO A 65 -14.54 12.98 -9.76
C PRO A 65 -13.98 11.57 -9.90
N ILE A 66 -14.32 10.89 -11.02
CA ILE A 66 -13.99 9.47 -11.22
C ILE A 66 -12.80 9.27 -12.17
N LYS A 67 -12.34 10.31 -12.86
CA LYS A 67 -11.33 10.17 -13.94
C LYS A 67 -10.12 11.09 -13.74
N GLY A 68 -8.95 10.56 -14.05
CA GLY A 68 -7.83 11.36 -14.51
C GLY A 68 -6.72 11.66 -13.52
N PHE A 69 -6.74 11.11 -12.31
CA PHE A 69 -5.71 11.41 -11.30
C PHE A 69 -4.59 10.37 -11.30
N GLY A 70 -3.64 10.50 -12.22
CA GLY A 70 -2.32 9.83 -12.27
C GLY A 70 -2.21 8.43 -11.65
N ALA A 71 -1.88 8.34 -10.40
CA ALA A 71 -1.64 7.08 -9.68
C ALA A 71 -2.88 6.56 -8.92
N GLU A 72 -4.07 6.58 -9.51
CA GLU A 72 -5.27 6.02 -8.89
C GLU A 72 -5.11 4.56 -8.48
N THR A 73 -5.07 4.31 -7.19
CA THR A 73 -5.10 2.93 -6.68
C THR A 73 -6.52 2.35 -6.76
N PRO A 74 -6.67 1.01 -6.86
CA PRO A 74 -7.98 0.38 -6.78
C PRO A 74 -8.77 0.77 -5.51
N ALA A 75 -8.06 1.02 -4.40
CA ALA A 75 -8.65 1.45 -3.14
C ALA A 75 -9.24 2.86 -3.23
N MET A 76 -8.55 3.81 -3.88
CA MET A 76 -9.09 5.16 -4.12
C MET A 76 -10.34 5.12 -4.98
N LYS A 77 -10.31 4.37 -6.08
CA LYS A 77 -11.47 4.19 -6.96
C LYS A 77 -12.67 3.62 -6.21
N HIS A 78 -12.42 2.62 -5.37
CA HIS A 78 -13.47 2.03 -4.54
C HIS A 78 -14.07 3.05 -3.55
N ALA A 79 -13.22 3.82 -2.87
CA ALA A 79 -13.65 4.82 -1.91
C ALA A 79 -14.51 5.92 -2.57
N PHE A 80 -14.07 6.48 -3.70
CA PHE A 80 -14.83 7.48 -4.45
C PHE A 80 -16.13 6.94 -5.01
N LYS A 81 -16.13 5.70 -5.54
CA LYS A 81 -17.34 5.04 -5.99
C LYS A 81 -18.33 4.85 -4.85
N THR A 82 -17.87 4.39 -3.69
CA THR A 82 -18.70 4.20 -2.50
C THR A 82 -19.30 5.53 -2.05
N TRP A 83 -18.51 6.61 -1.99
CA TRP A 83 -19.01 7.95 -1.71
C TRP A 83 -20.14 8.35 -2.67
N ASN A 84 -19.88 8.27 -3.99
CA ASN A 84 -20.83 8.70 -5.01
C ASN A 84 -22.16 7.93 -4.98
N LEU A 85 -22.10 6.60 -4.79
CA LEU A 85 -23.31 5.78 -4.68
C LEU A 85 -24.17 6.19 -3.49
N ASN A 86 -23.54 6.44 -2.34
CA ASN A 86 -24.28 6.77 -1.13
C ASN A 86 -24.82 8.21 -1.13
N VAL A 87 -24.03 9.17 -1.67
CA VAL A 87 -24.55 10.53 -1.88
C VAL A 87 -25.72 10.53 -2.84
N GLN A 88 -25.68 9.73 -3.89
CA GLN A 88 -26.78 9.61 -4.84
C GLN A 88 -28.04 8.96 -4.22
N GLU A 89 -27.85 7.96 -3.36
CA GLU A 89 -28.97 7.20 -2.77
C GLU A 89 -29.61 7.92 -1.60
N TYR A 90 -28.80 8.52 -0.71
CA TYR A 90 -29.29 9.06 0.57
C TYR A 90 -29.22 10.60 0.63
N GLY A 91 -28.56 11.25 -0.29
CA GLY A 91 -28.20 12.67 -0.23
C GLY A 91 -27.03 12.93 0.73
N ILE A 92 -26.36 14.07 0.53
CA ILE A 92 -25.12 14.38 1.25
C ILE A 92 -25.31 14.47 2.77
N ASP A 93 -26.37 15.14 3.23
CA ASP A 93 -26.57 15.38 4.68
C ASP A 93 -26.78 14.08 5.46
N ARG A 94 -27.63 13.18 4.92
CA ARG A 94 -27.87 11.86 5.56
C ARG A 94 -26.60 11.00 5.52
N PHE A 95 -25.87 11.06 4.42
CA PHE A 95 -24.65 10.28 4.29
C PHE A 95 -23.57 10.78 5.25
N LEU A 96 -23.35 12.09 5.38
CA LEU A 96 -22.41 12.63 6.37
C LEU A 96 -22.81 12.25 7.80
N LYS A 97 -24.11 12.36 8.13
CA LYS A 97 -24.59 11.91 9.44
C LYS A 97 -24.32 10.43 9.69
N PHE A 98 -24.48 9.57 8.66
CA PHE A 98 -24.11 8.15 8.75
C PHE A 98 -22.60 7.99 9.02
N LEU A 99 -21.73 8.72 8.32
CA LEU A 99 -20.27 8.64 8.48
C LEU A 99 -19.81 9.05 9.89
N GLU A 100 -20.47 10.04 10.48
CA GLU A 100 -20.16 10.56 11.81
C GLU A 100 -20.71 9.67 12.95
N THR A 101 -21.79 8.91 12.69
CA THR A 101 -22.45 8.09 13.71
C THR A 101 -21.63 6.84 14.02
N ASN A 102 -21.53 6.51 15.31
CA ASN A 102 -20.88 5.27 15.74
C ASN A 102 -21.80 4.07 15.52
N TRP A 103 -21.25 3.03 14.91
CA TRP A 103 -21.94 1.79 14.56
C TRP A 103 -21.17 0.58 15.07
N ARG A 104 -21.90 -0.43 15.46
CA ARG A 104 -21.31 -1.75 15.64
C ARG A 104 -20.94 -2.31 14.26
N VAL A 105 -19.68 -2.76 14.10
CA VAL A 105 -19.20 -3.30 12.81
C VAL A 105 -20.06 -4.47 12.33
N GLY A 106 -20.55 -5.30 13.26
CA GLY A 106 -21.46 -6.39 12.95
C GLY A 106 -22.79 -5.92 12.31
N ASP A 107 -23.31 -4.78 12.74
CA ASP A 107 -24.55 -4.23 12.20
C ASP A 107 -24.35 -3.61 10.83
N LEU A 108 -23.22 -2.94 10.61
CA LEU A 108 -22.81 -2.49 9.27
C LEU A 108 -22.71 -3.66 8.29
N LYS A 109 -22.07 -4.77 8.71
CA LYS A 109 -21.97 -5.98 7.86
C LYS A 109 -23.32 -6.61 7.55
N LYS A 110 -24.24 -6.66 8.52
CA LYS A 110 -25.61 -7.15 8.30
C LYS A 110 -26.39 -6.24 7.35
N ALA A 111 -26.13 -4.93 7.38
CA ALA A 111 -26.70 -3.97 6.46
C ALA A 111 -26.06 -4.01 5.04
N GLY A 112 -25.11 -4.92 4.78
CA GLY A 112 -24.49 -5.11 3.48
C GLY A 112 -23.20 -4.32 3.26
N TRP A 113 -22.71 -3.58 4.26
CA TRP A 113 -21.45 -2.84 4.13
C TRP A 113 -20.23 -3.76 4.18
N ASN A 114 -19.29 -3.51 3.29
CA ASN A 114 -18.00 -4.22 3.30
C ASN A 114 -17.04 -3.56 4.28
N VAL A 115 -17.06 -4.01 5.54
CA VAL A 115 -16.12 -3.57 6.57
C VAL A 115 -15.15 -4.71 6.88
N SER A 116 -13.89 -4.54 6.53
CA SER A 116 -12.82 -5.52 6.78
C SER A 116 -11.85 -5.03 7.85
N GLY A 117 -11.14 -5.97 8.47
CA GLY A 117 -10.06 -5.66 9.42
C GLY A 117 -10.51 -5.34 10.84
N GLU A 118 -11.82 -5.30 11.13
CA GLU A 118 -12.37 -5.05 12.47
C GLU A 118 -13.18 -6.24 12.98
N LEU A 119 -13.23 -6.40 14.30
CA LEU A 119 -14.10 -7.39 14.95
C LEU A 119 -15.56 -6.93 14.86
N VAL A 120 -16.47 -7.87 14.85
CA VAL A 120 -17.92 -7.60 14.70
C VAL A 120 -18.53 -6.84 15.88
N ASP A 121 -17.93 -6.95 17.05
CA ASP A 121 -18.34 -6.27 18.29
C ASP A 121 -17.72 -4.88 18.46
N THR A 122 -16.74 -4.52 17.63
CA THR A 122 -16.11 -3.21 17.65
C THR A 122 -17.12 -2.13 17.27
N VAL A 123 -17.11 -1.02 18.01
CA VAL A 123 -17.87 0.20 17.69
C VAL A 123 -16.93 1.16 16.98
N MET A 124 -17.35 1.63 15.81
CA MET A 124 -16.56 2.52 14.92
C MET A 124 -17.46 3.56 14.28
N PRO A 125 -16.93 4.73 13.88
CA PRO A 125 -17.69 5.66 13.06
C PRO A 125 -18.08 5.01 11.73
N GLY A 126 -19.21 5.41 11.17
CA GLY A 126 -19.73 4.88 9.90
C GLY A 126 -18.74 5.01 8.75
N SER A 127 -17.84 6.00 8.83
CA SER A 127 -16.74 6.18 7.88
C SER A 127 -15.80 4.97 7.77
N VAL A 128 -15.83 4.03 8.71
CA VAL A 128 -15.09 2.75 8.64
C VAL A 128 -15.40 1.95 7.37
N VAL A 129 -16.51 2.22 6.68
CA VAL A 129 -16.85 1.62 5.37
C VAL A 129 -15.82 1.93 4.28
N PHE A 130 -15.02 2.97 4.46
CA PHE A 130 -13.86 3.30 3.61
C PHE A 130 -12.56 2.61 4.07
N GLY A 131 -12.65 1.71 5.04
CA GLY A 131 -11.53 1.00 5.65
C GLY A 131 -11.12 1.57 7.01
N SER A 132 -10.64 0.69 7.88
CA SER A 132 -10.31 1.03 9.27
C SER A 132 -9.25 2.12 9.41
N LYS A 133 -8.23 2.13 8.53
CA LYS A 133 -7.18 3.15 8.53
C LYS A 133 -7.69 4.48 7.99
N ILE A 134 -8.28 4.46 6.79
CA ILE A 134 -8.66 5.68 6.07
C ILE A 134 -9.92 6.29 6.68
N GLY A 135 -11.03 5.56 6.68
CA GLY A 135 -12.30 6.08 7.15
C GLY A 135 -12.45 6.04 8.67
N GLY A 136 -12.12 4.91 9.28
CA GLY A 136 -12.27 4.72 10.72
C GLY A 136 -11.25 5.48 11.58
N GLY A 137 -10.09 5.82 11.03
CA GLY A 137 -9.04 6.59 11.69
C GLY A 137 -8.87 7.96 11.05
N PHE A 138 -8.09 8.08 9.98
CA PHE A 138 -7.58 9.34 9.46
C PHE A 138 -8.69 10.34 9.07
N PHE A 139 -9.68 9.93 8.28
CA PHE A 139 -10.82 10.80 7.94
C PHE A 139 -11.57 11.25 9.20
N SER A 140 -11.81 10.32 10.13
CA SER A 140 -12.47 10.64 11.40
C SER A 140 -11.70 11.70 12.19
N ASN A 141 -10.37 11.61 12.25
CA ASN A 141 -9.54 12.59 12.93
C ASN A 141 -9.58 13.97 12.22
N LEU A 142 -9.58 13.99 10.88
CA LEU A 142 -9.76 15.23 10.10
C LEU A 142 -11.12 15.88 10.32
N GLU A 143 -12.16 15.09 10.66
CA GLU A 143 -13.48 15.58 11.06
C GLU A 143 -13.56 16.01 12.54
N GLY A 144 -12.41 16.09 13.25
CA GLY A 144 -12.33 16.52 14.63
C GLY A 144 -12.67 15.45 15.66
N ARG A 145 -12.64 14.17 15.29
CA ARG A 145 -12.90 13.03 16.17
C ARG A 145 -11.59 12.35 16.53
N PHE A 146 -11.00 12.79 17.62
CA PHE A 146 -9.67 12.35 18.06
C PHE A 146 -9.69 11.09 18.95
N ASP A 147 -10.86 10.49 19.12
CA ASP A 147 -11.09 9.21 19.82
C ASP A 147 -10.72 7.96 19.00
N ASN A 148 -10.20 8.16 17.77
CA ASN A 148 -9.88 7.08 16.87
C ASN A 148 -8.39 7.06 16.50
N LEU A 149 -7.77 5.88 16.66
CA LEU A 149 -6.37 5.67 16.33
C LEU A 149 -6.19 5.32 14.84
N THR A 150 -5.37 6.09 14.14
CA THR A 150 -4.96 5.79 12.76
C THR A 150 -3.72 4.90 12.75
N MET A 151 -3.90 3.61 12.57
CA MET A 151 -2.80 2.63 12.51
C MET A 151 -2.13 2.69 11.14
N ASP A 152 -1.36 3.73 10.89
CA ASP A 152 -0.59 3.92 9.66
C ASP A 152 0.77 3.20 9.69
N LEU A 153 1.58 3.39 8.65
CA LEU A 153 2.88 2.75 8.53
C LEU A 153 3.86 3.18 9.63
N TRP A 154 3.81 4.46 10.05
CA TRP A 154 4.70 4.99 11.07
C TRP A 154 4.32 4.45 12.45
N PHE A 155 3.05 4.51 12.79
CA PHE A 155 2.53 3.89 13.99
C PHE A 155 2.91 2.40 14.07
N MET A 156 2.70 1.64 12.98
CA MET A 156 3.03 0.21 12.94
C MET A 156 4.52 -0.07 13.12
N ARG A 157 5.37 0.78 12.57
CA ARG A 157 6.84 0.64 12.72
C ARG A 157 7.29 0.93 14.16
N THR A 158 6.75 1.96 14.77
CA THR A 158 7.09 2.30 16.16
C THR A 158 6.53 1.25 17.11
N TRP A 159 5.27 0.86 16.93
CA TRP A 159 4.70 -0.27 17.66
C TRP A 159 5.57 -1.52 17.56
N GLY A 160 5.97 -1.89 16.36
CA GLY A 160 6.84 -3.04 16.14
C GLY A 160 8.20 -2.94 16.82
N ARG A 161 8.78 -1.74 16.90
CA ARG A 161 10.04 -1.51 17.67
C ARG A 161 9.83 -1.66 19.16
N LEU A 162 8.77 -1.08 19.71
CA LEU A 162 8.46 -1.13 21.12
C LEU A 162 8.13 -2.55 21.60
N THR A 163 7.46 -3.34 20.77
CA THR A 163 7.04 -4.71 21.11
C THR A 163 7.98 -5.80 20.64
N GLY A 164 9.07 -5.46 19.96
CA GLY A 164 9.99 -6.44 19.34
C GLY A 164 9.40 -7.17 18.11
N SER A 165 8.25 -6.73 17.59
CA SER A 165 7.54 -7.35 16.47
C SER A 165 7.69 -6.57 15.15
N LEU A 166 8.70 -5.72 15.02
CA LEU A 166 8.94 -4.93 13.80
C LEU A 166 9.14 -5.81 12.57
N ILE A 167 9.84 -6.91 12.75
CA ILE A 167 10.07 -7.92 11.72
C ILE A 167 9.14 -9.09 12.00
N LEU A 168 8.26 -9.37 11.06
CA LEU A 168 7.35 -10.52 11.15
C LEU A 168 8.07 -11.78 10.67
N ASP A 169 8.10 -12.80 11.49
CA ASP A 169 8.60 -14.11 11.06
C ASP A 169 7.73 -14.66 9.93
N GLN A 170 8.38 -15.12 8.88
CA GLN A 170 7.66 -15.83 7.84
C GLN A 170 7.15 -17.17 8.34
N SER A 171 5.94 -17.54 7.93
CA SER A 171 5.47 -18.89 8.21
C SER A 171 6.41 -19.93 7.55
N PRO A 172 6.68 -21.06 8.21
CA PRO A 172 7.54 -22.12 7.65
C PRO A 172 7.10 -22.58 6.25
N LYS A 173 5.77 -22.57 6.01
CA LYS A 173 5.18 -22.90 4.70
C LYS A 173 5.57 -21.89 3.63
N THR A 174 5.50 -20.60 3.94
CA THR A 174 5.86 -19.52 3.00
C THR A 174 7.36 -19.54 2.72
N ALA A 175 8.19 -19.68 3.76
CA ALA A 175 9.63 -19.77 3.62
C ALA A 175 10.05 -20.97 2.75
N LYS A 176 9.45 -22.14 2.99
CA LYS A 176 9.68 -23.33 2.16
C LYS A 176 9.29 -23.08 0.70
N LYS A 177 8.09 -22.55 0.45
CA LYS A 177 7.64 -22.26 -0.92
C LYS A 177 8.58 -21.32 -1.65
N GLN A 178 9.08 -20.28 -0.99
CA GLN A 178 10.02 -19.33 -1.62
C GLN A 178 11.36 -19.99 -1.97
N ARG A 179 11.87 -20.86 -1.09
CA ARG A 179 13.07 -21.66 -1.38
C ARG A 179 12.86 -22.58 -2.57
N ASP A 180 11.74 -23.31 -2.59
CA ASP A 180 11.41 -24.25 -3.68
C ASP A 180 11.23 -23.48 -5.00
N ASP A 181 10.53 -22.35 -4.98
CA ASP A 181 10.37 -21.47 -6.15
C ASP A 181 11.73 -20.94 -6.67
N PHE A 182 12.63 -20.57 -5.78
CA PHE A 182 13.97 -20.09 -6.17
C PHE A 182 14.80 -21.23 -6.76
N ARG A 183 14.83 -22.41 -6.11
CA ARG A 183 15.51 -23.61 -6.63
C ARG A 183 15.07 -23.95 -8.05
N LYS A 184 13.76 -23.93 -8.30
CA LYS A 184 13.19 -24.19 -9.63
C LYS A 184 13.70 -23.20 -10.69
N THR A 185 13.93 -21.95 -10.33
CA THR A 185 14.50 -21.00 -11.30
C THR A 185 15.99 -21.21 -11.55
N LEU A 186 16.69 -21.90 -10.64
CA LEU A 186 18.12 -22.21 -10.78
C LEU A 186 18.38 -23.47 -11.60
N GLU A 187 17.40 -24.32 -11.86
CA GLU A 187 17.56 -25.58 -12.62
C GLU A 187 18.17 -25.37 -14.02
N ASN A 188 17.88 -24.23 -14.65
CA ASN A 188 18.34 -23.91 -16.01
C ASN A 188 19.47 -22.88 -16.04
N ILE A 189 20.07 -22.56 -14.89
CA ILE A 189 21.13 -21.57 -14.77
C ILE A 189 22.43 -22.26 -14.39
N THR A 190 23.49 -21.98 -15.12
CA THR A 190 24.82 -22.52 -14.83
C THR A 190 25.62 -21.57 -13.93
N THR A 191 26.65 -22.08 -13.31
CA THR A 191 27.62 -21.27 -12.57
C THR A 191 28.30 -20.24 -13.47
N GLN A 192 28.51 -20.57 -14.75
CA GLN A 192 29.11 -19.66 -15.72
C GLN A 192 28.15 -18.51 -16.03
N ASP A 193 26.85 -18.76 -16.21
CA ASP A 193 25.86 -17.71 -16.41
C ASP A 193 25.91 -16.63 -15.31
N LEU A 194 26.13 -17.06 -14.05
CA LEU A 194 26.20 -16.12 -12.92
C LEU A 194 27.56 -15.37 -12.87
N ARG A 195 28.66 -16.02 -13.24
CA ARG A 195 29.97 -15.36 -13.33
C ARG A 195 30.01 -14.31 -14.44
N ASP A 196 29.41 -14.62 -15.60
CA ASP A 196 29.31 -13.68 -16.72
C ASP A 196 28.50 -12.43 -16.35
N MET A 197 27.62 -12.53 -15.38
CA MET A 197 26.91 -11.40 -14.78
C MET A 197 27.70 -10.64 -13.72
N GLY A 198 28.95 -11.04 -13.46
CA GLY A 198 29.80 -10.43 -12.45
C GLY A 198 29.48 -10.84 -11.01
N LEU A 199 28.76 -11.97 -10.80
CA LEU A 199 28.57 -12.53 -9.48
C LEU A 199 29.76 -13.41 -9.10
N ASP A 200 30.48 -13.03 -8.06
CA ASP A 200 31.44 -13.95 -7.42
C ASP A 200 30.68 -14.98 -6.58
N ILE A 201 30.66 -16.21 -7.08
CA ILE A 201 29.99 -17.36 -6.47
C ILE A 201 30.99 -18.42 -5.98
N SER A 202 32.26 -18.15 -5.99
CA SER A 202 33.33 -19.10 -5.63
C SER A 202 33.14 -19.67 -4.21
N SER A 203 32.72 -18.81 -3.27
CA SER A 203 32.44 -19.22 -1.88
C SER A 203 31.14 -20.03 -1.71
N ILE A 204 30.27 -20.05 -2.73
CA ILE A 204 28.94 -20.66 -2.67
C ILE A 204 28.93 -22.05 -3.27
N VAL A 205 29.53 -22.20 -4.46
CA VAL A 205 29.31 -23.35 -5.33
C VAL A 205 30.22 -24.53 -4.97
N GLY A 206 31.41 -24.31 -4.40
CA GLY A 206 32.35 -25.38 -4.10
C GLY A 206 32.64 -26.23 -5.35
N GLU A 207 32.54 -27.54 -5.23
CA GLU A 207 32.75 -28.50 -6.32
C GLU A 207 31.46 -28.78 -7.13
N THR A 208 30.30 -28.30 -6.69
CA THR A 208 29.03 -28.55 -7.39
C THR A 208 28.77 -27.52 -8.49
N ASN A 209 28.44 -28.00 -9.69
CA ASN A 209 28.00 -27.14 -10.79
C ASN A 209 26.46 -26.95 -10.81
N ARG A 210 25.73 -27.56 -9.88
CA ARG A 210 24.27 -27.50 -9.81
C ARG A 210 23.81 -26.55 -8.72
N LEU A 211 23.29 -25.41 -9.12
CA LEU A 211 22.82 -24.35 -8.23
C LEU A 211 21.52 -24.70 -7.50
N ASP A 212 20.65 -25.51 -8.12
CA ASP A 212 19.39 -25.96 -7.56
C ASP A 212 19.54 -26.91 -6.38
N THR A 213 20.69 -27.59 -6.26
CA THR A 213 21.00 -28.54 -5.18
C THR A 213 21.79 -27.94 -4.01
N LEU A 214 22.04 -26.64 -4.02
CA LEU A 214 22.79 -25.97 -2.95
C LEU A 214 22.14 -26.19 -1.58
N PRO A 215 22.94 -26.38 -0.51
CA PRO A 215 22.45 -26.36 0.87
C PRO A 215 21.73 -25.08 1.18
N GLU A 216 20.82 -25.07 2.17
CA GLU A 216 19.97 -23.90 2.47
C GLU A 216 20.77 -22.63 2.77
N ASN A 217 21.81 -22.72 3.56
CA ASN A 217 22.67 -21.58 3.88
C ASN A 217 23.34 -20.98 2.62
N LYS A 218 23.80 -21.82 1.70
CA LYS A 218 24.40 -21.40 0.43
C LYS A 218 23.36 -20.85 -0.54
N LEU A 219 22.17 -21.40 -0.54
CA LEU A 219 21.02 -20.87 -1.31
C LEU A 219 20.64 -19.46 -0.86
N LEU A 220 20.62 -19.20 0.45
CA LEU A 220 20.35 -17.88 1.01
C LEU A 220 21.48 -16.87 0.72
N GLU A 221 22.73 -17.33 0.79
CA GLU A 221 23.89 -16.52 0.40
C GLU A 221 23.84 -16.11 -1.07
N LEU A 222 23.49 -17.04 -1.97
CA LEU A 222 23.27 -16.76 -3.40
C LEU A 222 22.14 -15.76 -3.61
N ALA A 223 21.01 -15.96 -2.91
CA ALA A 223 19.87 -15.05 -2.98
C ALA A 223 20.25 -13.62 -2.56
N ASP A 224 21.06 -13.45 -1.50
CA ASP A 224 21.54 -12.14 -1.06
C ASP A 224 22.50 -11.50 -2.07
N LYS A 225 23.41 -12.26 -2.66
CA LYS A 225 24.28 -11.76 -3.74
C LYS A 225 23.46 -11.29 -4.95
N MET A 226 22.41 -12.03 -5.35
CA MET A 226 21.51 -11.64 -6.42
C MET A 226 20.73 -10.36 -6.09
N ARG A 227 20.31 -10.19 -4.84
CA ARG A 227 19.64 -8.96 -4.38
C ARG A 227 20.58 -7.75 -4.47
N ARG A 228 21.83 -7.92 -4.08
CA ARG A 228 22.85 -6.84 -4.16
C ARG A 228 23.18 -6.49 -5.60
N LEU A 229 23.24 -7.46 -6.49
CA LEU A 229 23.40 -7.22 -7.92
C LEU A 229 22.26 -6.36 -8.47
N ASP A 230 21.01 -6.70 -8.18
CA ASP A 230 19.85 -5.92 -8.59
C ASP A 230 19.92 -4.47 -8.08
N ALA A 231 20.25 -4.27 -6.81
CA ALA A 231 20.39 -2.94 -6.22
C ALA A 231 21.52 -2.12 -6.87
N GLY A 232 22.64 -2.76 -7.23
CA GLY A 232 23.79 -2.11 -7.87
C GLY A 232 23.57 -1.72 -9.34
N LEU A 233 22.51 -2.19 -9.99
CA LEU A 233 22.21 -1.89 -11.39
C LEU A 233 21.55 -0.51 -11.63
N GLY A 234 21.08 0.17 -10.56
CA GLY A 234 20.45 1.49 -10.66
C GLY A 234 19.01 1.45 -11.19
N HIS A 235 18.44 2.62 -11.44
CA HIS A 235 17.10 2.75 -12.02
C HIS A 235 17.17 2.87 -13.55
N PRO A 236 16.31 2.14 -14.30
CA PRO A 236 16.25 2.25 -15.74
C PRO A 236 15.65 3.60 -16.19
N ARG A 237 16.06 4.10 -17.37
CA ARG A 237 15.41 5.22 -18.04
C ARG A 237 14.22 4.72 -18.85
N GLU A 238 13.17 5.53 -18.94
CA GLU A 238 11.92 5.14 -19.62
C GLU A 238 12.11 4.91 -21.13
N GLU A 239 12.91 5.74 -21.78
CA GLU A 239 13.23 5.62 -23.22
C GLU A 239 13.94 4.30 -23.56
N ALA A 240 14.93 3.91 -22.76
CA ALA A 240 15.63 2.64 -22.96
C ALA A 240 14.77 1.41 -22.63
N LEU A 241 13.74 1.56 -21.79
CA LEU A 241 12.75 0.51 -21.57
C LEU A 241 11.91 0.22 -22.81
N LEU A 242 11.54 1.27 -23.57
CA LEU A 242 10.79 1.15 -24.81
C LEU A 242 11.62 0.48 -25.90
N GLU A 243 12.87 0.90 -26.06
CA GLU A 243 13.79 0.32 -27.04
C GLU A 243 14.00 -1.18 -26.85
N ILE A 244 14.26 -1.61 -25.59
CA ILE A 244 14.43 -3.03 -25.26
C ILE A 244 13.12 -3.81 -25.49
N TRP A 245 11.99 -3.19 -25.23
CA TRP A 245 10.68 -3.78 -25.47
C TRP A 245 10.41 -4.00 -26.96
N GLU A 246 10.73 -3.02 -27.79
CA GLU A 246 10.59 -3.09 -29.25
C GLU A 246 11.50 -4.15 -29.87
N GLN A 247 12.66 -4.42 -29.26
CA GLN A 247 13.58 -5.50 -29.68
C GLN A 247 13.06 -6.91 -29.33
N GLY A 248 11.83 -7.05 -28.84
CA GLY A 248 11.19 -8.34 -28.60
C GLY A 248 11.58 -9.04 -27.30
N ALA A 249 12.09 -8.31 -26.31
CA ALA A 249 12.45 -8.86 -24.99
C ALA A 249 11.33 -9.63 -24.31
N SER A 250 10.08 -9.34 -24.65
CA SER A 250 8.90 -10.07 -24.14
C SER A 250 8.85 -11.55 -24.53
N ALA A 251 9.49 -11.92 -25.65
CA ALA A 251 9.53 -13.29 -26.15
C ALA A 251 10.45 -14.21 -25.32
N TYR A 252 11.36 -13.65 -24.55
CA TYR A 252 12.38 -14.41 -23.81
C TYR A 252 12.01 -14.73 -22.37
N ALA A 253 10.89 -14.21 -21.86
CA ALA A 253 10.52 -14.42 -20.47
C ALA A 253 9.38 -15.45 -20.34
N PRO A 254 9.66 -16.65 -19.83
CA PRO A 254 8.64 -17.67 -19.61
C PRO A 254 7.76 -17.38 -18.38
N VAL A 255 7.96 -16.28 -17.68
CA VAL A 255 7.26 -15.95 -16.42
C VAL A 255 6.43 -14.69 -16.58
N ARG A 256 5.21 -14.68 -16.04
CA ARG A 256 4.28 -13.53 -15.96
C ARG A 256 4.85 -12.35 -15.15
N ILE A 257 5.94 -11.77 -15.62
CA ILE A 257 6.47 -10.52 -15.09
C ILE A 257 5.79 -9.40 -15.86
N GLN A 258 5.36 -8.36 -15.14
CA GLN A 258 4.81 -7.19 -15.82
C GLN A 258 5.85 -6.66 -16.82
N PRO A 259 5.47 -6.41 -18.08
CA PRO A 259 6.40 -6.03 -19.16
C PRO A 259 7.39 -4.93 -18.79
N LYS A 260 6.91 -3.85 -18.14
CA LYS A 260 7.77 -2.74 -17.68
C LYS A 260 8.88 -3.17 -16.70
N LYS A 261 8.61 -4.10 -15.78
CA LYS A 261 9.63 -4.57 -14.83
C LYS A 261 10.70 -5.42 -15.50
N GLN A 262 10.30 -6.22 -16.49
CA GLN A 262 11.23 -7.04 -17.24
C GLN A 262 12.14 -6.17 -18.13
N ALA A 263 11.57 -5.25 -18.90
CA ALA A 263 12.33 -4.33 -19.74
C ALA A 263 13.33 -3.52 -18.89
N GLY A 264 12.91 -3.04 -17.69
CA GLY A 264 13.79 -2.33 -16.77
C GLY A 264 14.99 -3.15 -16.28
N LEU A 265 14.81 -4.45 -16.06
CA LEU A 265 15.92 -5.32 -15.69
C LEU A 265 16.85 -5.58 -16.88
N LEU A 266 16.32 -5.81 -18.07
CA LEU A 266 17.12 -5.98 -19.28
C LEU A 266 17.97 -4.75 -19.60
N GLU A 267 17.41 -3.54 -19.49
CA GLU A 267 18.18 -2.29 -19.61
C GLU A 267 19.35 -2.21 -18.62
N LYS A 268 19.10 -2.56 -17.37
CA LYS A 268 20.15 -2.57 -16.33
C LYS A 268 21.31 -3.48 -16.73
N PHE A 269 21.05 -4.64 -17.29
CA PHE A 269 22.05 -5.57 -17.73
C PHE A 269 22.76 -5.10 -18.99
N ALA A 270 22.02 -4.55 -19.96
CA ALA A 270 22.60 -3.98 -21.18
C ALA A 270 23.63 -2.87 -20.88
N LYS A 271 23.34 -1.99 -19.91
CA LYS A 271 24.29 -0.96 -19.44
C LYS A 271 25.61 -1.52 -18.88
N LYS A 272 25.61 -2.78 -18.43
CA LYS A 272 26.81 -3.50 -17.98
C LYS A 272 27.45 -4.35 -19.07
N GLY A 273 26.99 -4.23 -20.32
CA GLY A 273 27.49 -5.01 -21.44
C GLY A 273 27.10 -6.49 -21.42
N ILE A 274 26.06 -6.84 -20.64
CA ILE A 274 25.58 -8.23 -20.55
C ILE A 274 24.58 -8.45 -21.68
N ASP A 275 24.74 -9.57 -22.39
CA ASP A 275 23.83 -9.96 -23.48
C ASP A 275 22.38 -10.08 -23.02
N ILE A 276 21.43 -9.58 -23.84
CA ILE A 276 20.01 -9.56 -23.51
C ILE A 276 19.43 -10.97 -23.34
N GLN A 277 19.87 -11.93 -24.15
CA GLN A 277 19.37 -13.32 -24.06
C GLN A 277 19.84 -13.97 -22.76
N GLN A 278 21.10 -13.76 -22.40
CA GLN A 278 21.66 -14.23 -21.13
C GLN A 278 20.98 -13.55 -19.93
N ALA A 279 20.77 -12.24 -20.02
CA ALA A 279 20.04 -11.49 -18.98
C ALA A 279 18.61 -12.01 -18.80
N ALA A 280 17.88 -12.23 -19.90
CA ALA A 280 16.51 -12.76 -19.86
C ALA A 280 16.40 -14.14 -19.20
N LYS A 281 17.39 -15.01 -19.40
CA LYS A 281 17.48 -16.33 -18.78
C LYS A 281 17.58 -16.24 -17.24
N ILE A 282 18.28 -15.22 -16.73
CA ILE A 282 18.63 -15.08 -15.30
C ILE A 282 17.61 -14.23 -14.51
N ILE A 283 16.87 -13.36 -15.19
CA ILE A 283 15.89 -12.46 -14.55
C ILE A 283 14.91 -13.20 -13.60
N PRO A 284 14.34 -14.35 -13.93
CA PRO A 284 13.45 -15.07 -13.01
C PRO A 284 14.15 -15.45 -11.70
N ALA A 285 15.39 -15.92 -11.77
CA ALA A 285 16.17 -16.28 -10.58
C ALA A 285 16.57 -15.05 -9.76
N LEU A 286 16.93 -13.94 -10.42
CA LEU A 286 17.21 -12.67 -9.76
C LEU A 286 16.03 -12.20 -8.92
N GLN A 287 14.83 -12.25 -9.47
CA GLN A 287 13.61 -11.83 -8.80
C GLN A 287 13.21 -12.76 -7.65
N LYS A 288 13.34 -14.07 -7.85
CA LYS A 288 13.06 -15.05 -6.79
C LYS A 288 14.13 -15.00 -5.70
N GLY A 289 15.40 -14.82 -6.06
CA GLY A 289 16.49 -14.62 -5.12
C GLY A 289 16.28 -13.36 -4.30
N LYS A 290 15.89 -12.24 -4.92
CA LYS A 290 15.53 -11.00 -4.21
C LYS A 290 14.37 -11.22 -3.23
N THR A 291 13.34 -11.95 -3.64
CA THR A 291 12.21 -12.30 -2.77
C THR A 291 12.67 -13.13 -1.60
N LEU A 292 13.46 -14.17 -1.83
CA LEU A 292 13.97 -15.05 -0.78
C LEU A 292 14.92 -14.33 0.17
N SER A 293 15.83 -13.48 -0.33
CA SER A 293 16.75 -12.69 0.50
C SER A 293 16.04 -11.61 1.33
N SER A 294 14.93 -11.05 0.78
CA SER A 294 14.09 -10.09 1.51
C SER A 294 13.18 -10.77 2.54
N ALA A 295 13.13 -12.09 2.51
CA ALA A 295 12.21 -12.93 3.26
C ALA A 295 12.65 -13.19 4.72
N GLN A 296 13.65 -12.50 5.23
CA GLN A 296 14.01 -12.55 6.66
C GLN A 296 12.97 -11.87 7.57
N GLY A 297 11.78 -11.67 7.05
CA GLY A 297 10.64 -11.05 7.69
C GLY A 297 10.23 -9.76 6.99
N ASP A 298 8.93 -9.64 6.72
CA ASP A 298 8.37 -8.37 6.27
C ASP A 298 8.31 -7.40 7.46
N ILE A 299 8.67 -6.13 7.23
CA ILE A 299 8.45 -5.09 8.22
C ILE A 299 6.94 -4.99 8.48
N LEU A 300 6.55 -4.90 9.74
CA LEU A 300 5.17 -4.71 10.14
C LEU A 300 4.61 -3.43 9.52
N LYS A 301 3.68 -3.57 8.58
CA LYS A 301 3.09 -2.47 7.80
C LYS A 301 1.64 -2.19 8.16
N GLN A 302 0.98 -3.17 8.71
CA GLN A 302 -0.45 -3.10 9.08
C GLN A 302 -0.76 -4.12 10.17
N PRO A 303 -1.81 -3.91 10.96
CA PRO A 303 -2.27 -4.91 11.92
C PRO A 303 -2.59 -6.25 11.25
N ALA A 304 -2.27 -7.35 11.92
CA ALA A 304 -2.50 -8.70 11.39
C ALA A 304 -4.00 -9.05 11.24
N GLY A 305 -4.89 -8.33 11.92
CA GLY A 305 -6.34 -8.52 11.86
C GLY A 305 -7.07 -7.74 12.95
N GLY A 306 -8.40 -7.96 13.07
CA GLY A 306 -9.24 -7.23 14.00
C GLY A 306 -8.84 -7.40 15.47
N GLY A 307 -8.44 -8.60 15.88
CA GLY A 307 -7.93 -8.84 17.26
C GLY A 307 -6.66 -8.07 17.55
N HIS A 308 -5.72 -7.99 16.61
CA HIS A 308 -4.50 -7.19 16.76
C HIS A 308 -4.83 -5.70 16.84
N ARG A 309 -5.75 -5.20 16.00
CA ARG A 309 -6.22 -3.80 16.08
C ARG A 309 -6.84 -3.48 17.44
N LYS A 310 -7.70 -4.36 17.94
CA LYS A 310 -8.33 -4.21 19.27
C LYS A 310 -7.25 -4.11 20.34
N PHE A 311 -6.32 -5.05 20.38
CA PHE A 311 -5.21 -5.05 21.33
C PHE A 311 -4.39 -3.75 21.28
N MET A 312 -4.04 -3.28 20.09
CA MET A 312 -3.27 -2.04 19.93
C MET A 312 -4.03 -0.82 20.43
N ARG A 313 -5.36 -0.72 20.16
CA ARG A 313 -6.18 0.37 20.71
C ARG A 313 -6.22 0.33 22.22
N GLU A 314 -6.48 -0.84 22.82
CA GLU A 314 -6.54 -1.01 24.27
C GLU A 314 -5.21 -0.66 24.94
N ALA A 315 -4.09 -1.11 24.38
CA ALA A 315 -2.77 -0.78 24.92
C ALA A 315 -2.42 0.71 24.75
N THR A 316 -2.77 1.32 23.62
CA THR A 316 -2.54 2.77 23.44
C THR A 316 -3.45 3.58 24.35
N GLN A 317 -4.71 3.18 24.55
CA GLN A 317 -5.62 3.82 25.50
C GLN A 317 -5.08 3.73 26.92
N ALA A 318 -4.62 2.57 27.36
CA ALA A 318 -4.03 2.42 28.68
C ALA A 318 -2.81 3.34 28.87
N GLY A 319 -1.98 3.49 27.85
CA GLY A 319 -0.88 4.46 27.88
C GLY A 319 -1.37 5.92 27.97
N LEU A 320 -2.42 6.27 27.24
CA LEU A 320 -3.05 7.58 27.31
C LEU A 320 -3.61 7.86 28.71
N ASP A 321 -4.35 6.90 29.28
CA ASP A 321 -4.92 7.02 30.63
C ASP A 321 -3.83 7.31 31.67
N MET A 322 -2.69 6.61 31.58
CA MET A 322 -1.53 6.86 32.46
C MET A 322 -0.94 8.28 32.28
N LEU A 323 -0.90 8.80 31.06
CA LEU A 323 -0.41 10.16 30.80
C LEU A 323 -1.38 11.20 31.35
N GLN A 324 -2.67 11.01 31.17
CA GLN A 324 -3.73 11.89 31.69
C GLN A 324 -3.75 11.89 33.23
N GLU A 325 -3.57 10.76 33.88
CA GLU A 325 -3.41 10.66 35.33
C GLU A 325 -2.20 11.47 35.88
N ASN A 326 -1.18 11.66 35.02
CA ASN A 326 0.00 12.46 35.34
C ASN A 326 -0.15 13.93 34.87
N GLY A 327 -1.35 14.38 34.49
CA GLY A 327 -1.66 15.76 34.13
C GLY A 327 -1.27 16.15 32.71
N ILE A 328 -1.01 15.18 31.83
CA ILE A 328 -0.72 15.40 30.40
C ILE A 328 -2.03 15.27 29.65
N ASP A 329 -2.55 16.39 29.17
CA ASP A 329 -3.82 16.46 28.43
C ASP A 329 -3.59 16.14 26.95
N LEU A 330 -3.87 14.91 26.54
CA LEU A 330 -3.74 14.37 25.20
C LEU A 330 -4.99 13.60 24.80
N GLU A 331 -5.23 13.51 23.50
CA GLU A 331 -6.24 12.66 22.89
C GLU A 331 -5.60 11.38 22.29
N LEU A 332 -6.43 10.39 21.96
CA LEU A 332 -5.93 9.14 21.38
C LEU A 332 -5.21 9.38 20.03
N ALA A 333 -5.66 10.34 19.25
CA ALA A 333 -5.00 10.73 18.00
C ALA A 333 -3.60 11.32 18.22
N ASP A 334 -3.38 12.03 19.35
CA ASP A 334 -2.08 12.60 19.68
C ASP A 334 -1.06 11.52 20.02
N MET A 335 -1.52 10.41 20.63
CA MET A 335 -0.67 9.25 20.90
C MET A 335 -0.04 8.67 19.63
N GLN A 336 -0.70 8.79 18.48
CA GLN A 336 -0.13 8.40 17.20
C GLN A 336 1.08 9.25 16.81
N ALA A 337 1.09 10.53 17.12
CA ALA A 337 2.19 11.44 16.82
C ALA A 337 3.38 11.25 17.77
N LEU A 338 3.14 10.76 18.98
CA LEU A 338 4.19 10.45 19.97
C LEU A 338 4.86 9.11 19.70
N VAL A 339 4.20 8.18 19.04
CA VAL A 339 4.66 6.85 18.66
C VAL A 339 5.23 6.86 17.26
#